data_7f7826136eb311f7efba8a884e504797
#
_entry.id   7f7826136eb311f7efba8a884e504797
#
_cell.length_a   1.000
_cell.length_b   1.000
_cell.length_c   1.000
_cell.angle_alpha   90.00
_cell.angle_beta   90.00
_cell.angle_gamma   90.00
#
_symmetry.space_group_name_H-M   'P 1'
#
loop_
_entity.id
_entity.type
_entity.pdbx_description
1 polymer ?
#
loop_
_entity_poly.entity_id
_entity_poly.type
_entity_poly.pdbx_seq_one_letter_code
_entity_poly.pdbx_strand_id
1 'polypeptide(L)'
;MIALPPNSHIWIAAGVTDLRRGFMGLSALVQTTLAQDPFAGHVFVFRGRHGDLVKLLWFAGDGLCLFAKRLERGRFVWPRAESGTVSLTRAQLSMLLEGIDWRQPVRTTLPQLSV
;
A
#
# COMPACT_ATOMS: atom_id res chain seq x y z
N MET A 1 5.20 -0.25 14.09
CA MET A 1 4.43 0.06 12.88
C MET A 1 4.11 1.54 12.81
N ILE A 2 3.97 2.09 11.65
CA ILE A 2 3.63 3.50 11.44
C ILE A 2 2.22 3.78 11.94
N ALA A 3 2.04 4.94 12.58
CA ALA A 3 0.70 5.40 12.95
C ALA A 3 0.05 6.04 11.73
N LEU A 4 -0.97 5.40 11.19
CA LEU A 4 -1.73 5.92 10.05
C LEU A 4 -2.99 6.64 10.53
N PRO A 5 -3.50 7.63 9.74
CA PRO A 5 -4.74 8.31 10.12
C PRO A 5 -5.90 7.33 10.26
N PRO A 6 -6.80 7.55 11.24
CA PRO A 6 -7.99 6.70 11.38
C PRO A 6 -8.93 6.88 10.19
N ASN A 7 -9.68 5.85 9.87
CA ASN A 7 -10.67 5.85 8.77
C ASN A 7 -10.08 6.11 7.39
N SER A 8 -8.78 5.94 7.23
CA SER A 8 -8.14 6.07 5.93
C SER A 8 -8.40 4.85 5.07
N HIS A 9 -8.63 5.07 3.79
CA HIS A 9 -8.54 4.01 2.80
C HIS A 9 -7.08 3.77 2.45
N ILE A 10 -6.75 2.52 2.17
CA ILE A 10 -5.42 2.12 1.76
C ILE A 10 -5.52 1.56 0.35
N TRP A 11 -4.77 2.16 -0.58
CA TRP A 11 -4.80 1.81 -1.99
C TRP A 11 -3.42 1.37 -2.45
N ILE A 12 -3.33 0.21 -3.12
CA ILE A 12 -2.10 -0.16 -3.83
C ILE A 12 -2.27 0.28 -5.27
N ALA A 13 -1.30 1.04 -5.78
CA ALA A 13 -1.15 1.27 -7.21
C ALA A 13 -0.69 -0.05 -7.83
N ALA A 14 -1.52 -0.64 -8.70
CA ALA A 14 -1.35 -2.03 -9.10
C ALA A 14 -0.12 -2.27 -9.98
N GLY A 15 0.26 -1.30 -10.80
CA GLY A 15 1.42 -1.43 -11.69
C GLY A 15 2.74 -1.10 -11.00
N VAL A 16 3.81 -1.29 -11.74
CA VAL A 16 5.15 -0.92 -11.28
C VAL A 16 5.31 0.60 -11.32
N THR A 17 5.86 1.17 -10.25
CA THR A 17 6.17 2.59 -10.14
C THR A 17 7.67 2.78 -10.07
N ASP A 18 8.17 3.83 -10.69
CA ASP A 18 9.57 4.24 -10.52
C ASP A 18 9.73 4.83 -9.12
N LEU A 19 10.26 4.04 -8.20
CA LEU A 19 10.40 4.40 -6.80
C LEU A 19 11.62 5.29 -6.50
N ARG A 20 12.30 5.80 -7.52
CA ARG A 20 13.23 6.91 -7.35
C ARG A 20 12.48 8.21 -7.07
N ARG A 21 11.18 8.24 -7.35
CA ARG A 21 10.31 9.39 -7.05
C ARG A 21 10.16 9.58 -5.55
N GLY A 22 10.18 10.84 -5.13
CA GLY A 22 9.90 11.23 -3.76
C GLY A 22 8.50 11.81 -3.60
N PHE A 23 8.34 12.70 -2.62
CA PHE A 23 7.03 13.27 -2.28
C PHE A 23 6.29 13.87 -3.47
N MET A 24 6.94 14.73 -4.25
CA MET A 24 6.29 15.43 -5.34
C MET A 24 5.95 14.50 -6.49
N GLY A 25 6.86 13.62 -6.87
CA GLY A 25 6.65 12.69 -7.96
C GLY A 25 5.55 11.68 -7.67
N LEU A 26 5.50 11.17 -6.45
CA LEU A 26 4.45 10.23 -6.04
C LEU A 26 3.10 10.93 -5.87
N SER A 27 3.09 12.15 -5.33
CA SER A 27 1.85 12.96 -5.24
C SER A 27 1.27 13.23 -6.62
N ALA A 28 2.13 13.60 -7.57
CA ALA A 28 1.70 13.84 -8.95
C ALA A 28 1.10 12.57 -9.57
N LEU A 29 1.71 11.42 -9.31
CA LEU A 29 1.21 10.14 -9.79
C LEU A 29 -0.17 9.82 -9.22
N VAL A 30 -0.38 10.08 -7.93
CA VAL A 30 -1.70 9.91 -7.29
C VAL A 30 -2.75 10.76 -8.00
N GLN A 31 -2.44 12.03 -8.27
CA GLN A 31 -3.36 12.95 -8.92
C GLN A 31 -3.65 12.57 -10.37
N THR A 32 -2.62 12.25 -11.14
CA THR A 32 -2.76 12.06 -12.58
C THR A 32 -3.13 10.64 -12.96
N THR A 33 -2.44 9.65 -12.40
CA THR A 33 -2.62 8.25 -12.81
C THR A 33 -3.72 7.57 -12.02
N LEU A 34 -3.80 7.83 -10.71
CA LEU A 34 -4.79 7.21 -9.85
C LEU A 34 -6.05 8.05 -9.71
N ALA A 35 -6.03 9.29 -10.21
CA ALA A 35 -7.16 10.24 -10.14
C ALA A 35 -7.68 10.40 -8.70
N GLN A 36 -6.76 10.47 -7.74
CA GLN A 36 -7.05 10.63 -6.32
C GLN A 36 -6.40 11.91 -5.80
N ASP A 37 -6.83 12.33 -4.61
CA ASP A 37 -6.25 13.47 -3.93
C ASP A 37 -5.22 12.97 -2.91
N PRO A 38 -3.91 13.27 -3.09
CA PRO A 38 -2.89 12.81 -2.14
C PRO A 38 -3.02 13.46 -0.76
N PHE A 39 -3.78 14.54 -0.62
CA PHE A 39 -3.98 15.25 0.64
C PHE A 39 -5.28 14.86 1.37
N ALA A 40 -6.02 13.88 0.86
CA ALA A 40 -7.29 13.47 1.44
C ALA A 40 -7.16 12.57 2.69
N GLY A 41 -5.95 12.24 3.10
CA GLY A 41 -5.70 11.39 4.26
C GLY A 41 -5.71 9.90 3.97
N HIS A 42 -5.78 9.52 2.70
CA HIS A 42 -5.67 8.11 2.29
C HIS A 42 -4.21 7.71 2.17
N VAL A 43 -3.96 6.41 2.26
CA VAL A 43 -2.62 5.83 2.16
C VAL A 43 -2.47 5.22 0.77
N PHE A 44 -1.39 5.58 0.09
CA PHE A 44 -1.07 5.06 -1.24
C PHE A 44 0.20 4.22 -1.15
N VAL A 45 0.11 2.99 -1.67
CA VAL A 45 1.18 2.01 -1.62
C VAL A 45 1.69 1.78 -3.04
N PHE A 46 3.00 1.85 -3.22
CA PHE A 46 3.64 1.72 -4.53
C PHE A 46 4.67 0.62 -4.50
N ARG A 47 4.73 -0.15 -5.59
CA ARG A 47 5.71 -1.22 -5.75
C ARG A 47 6.81 -0.81 -6.71
N GLY A 48 8.03 -1.20 -6.38
CA GLY A 48 9.15 -1.07 -7.27
C GLY A 48 9.24 -2.21 -8.28
N ARG A 49 10.11 -2.03 -9.28
CA ARG A 49 10.28 -2.93 -10.40
C ARG A 49 10.63 -4.36 -9.99
N HIS A 50 11.49 -4.52 -8.98
CA HIS A 50 11.95 -5.84 -8.55
C HIS A 50 11.04 -6.49 -7.51
N GLY A 51 10.04 -5.74 -7.00
CA GLY A 51 9.09 -6.27 -6.03
C GLY A 51 9.59 -6.36 -4.60
N ASP A 52 10.82 -5.94 -4.32
CA ASP A 52 11.44 -5.97 -2.99
C ASP A 52 11.42 -4.64 -2.25
N LEU A 53 10.97 -3.58 -2.93
CA LEU A 53 10.86 -2.23 -2.37
C LEU A 53 9.42 -1.77 -2.39
N VAL A 54 8.93 -1.28 -1.25
CA VAL A 54 7.61 -0.66 -1.11
C VAL A 54 7.78 0.76 -0.63
N LYS A 55 6.97 1.67 -1.14
CA LYS A 55 6.83 3.02 -0.59
C LYS A 55 5.37 3.29 -0.27
N LEU A 56 5.16 3.97 0.85
CA LEU A 56 3.85 4.43 1.27
C LEU A 56 3.86 5.96 1.33
N LEU A 57 2.81 6.58 0.79
CA LEU A 57 2.62 8.03 0.83
C LEU A 57 1.28 8.33 1.47
N TRP A 58 1.24 9.23 2.45
CA TRP A 58 -0.01 9.71 3.04
C TRP A 58 0.15 11.11 3.60
N PHE A 59 -0.97 11.81 3.71
CA PHE A 59 -1.02 13.14 4.31
C PHE A 59 -1.47 13.00 5.77
N ALA A 60 -0.63 13.47 6.70
CA ALA A 60 -0.88 13.32 8.14
C ALA A 60 -1.61 14.52 8.77
N GLY A 61 -2.17 15.41 7.93
CA GLY A 61 -2.88 16.59 8.40
C GLY A 61 -2.05 17.85 8.38
N ASP A 62 -0.76 17.75 8.57
CA ASP A 62 0.18 18.88 8.55
C ASP A 62 1.32 18.70 7.54
N GLY A 63 1.44 17.55 6.94
CA GLY A 63 2.48 17.27 5.97
C GLY A 63 2.32 15.92 5.31
N LEU A 64 2.98 15.75 4.17
CA LEU A 64 3.08 14.46 3.50
C LEU A 64 4.13 13.60 4.19
N CYS A 65 3.80 12.35 4.43
CA CYS A 65 4.69 11.36 4.99
C CYS A 65 5.04 10.33 3.93
N LEU A 66 6.28 9.90 3.94
CA LEU A 66 6.78 8.88 3.03
C LEU A 66 7.53 7.82 3.83
N PHE A 67 7.12 6.58 3.67
CA PHE A 67 7.78 5.44 4.28
C PHE A 67 8.30 4.54 3.16
N ALA A 68 9.50 3.99 3.36
CA ALA A 68 10.09 3.05 2.41
C ALA A 68 10.66 1.85 3.16
N LYS A 69 10.44 0.67 2.60
CA LYS A 69 11.04 -0.56 3.13
C LYS A 69 11.51 -1.43 1.98
N ARG A 70 12.75 -1.91 2.08
CA ARG A 70 13.32 -2.89 1.17
C ARG A 70 13.58 -4.18 1.91
N LEU A 71 13.09 -5.30 1.37
CA LEU A 71 13.40 -6.61 1.91
C LEU A 71 14.85 -6.99 1.52
N GLU A 72 15.61 -7.45 2.50
CA GLU A 72 16.97 -7.96 2.24
C GLU A 72 16.93 -9.25 1.44
N ARG A 73 15.88 -10.04 1.61
CA ARG A 73 15.64 -11.28 0.89
C ARG A 73 14.20 -11.40 0.50
N GLY A 74 13.96 -11.92 -0.70
CA GLY A 74 12.62 -12.17 -1.19
C GLY A 74 11.95 -10.92 -1.72
N ARG A 75 10.65 -11.01 -1.87
CA ARG A 75 9.80 -9.96 -2.43
C ARG A 75 8.54 -9.84 -1.60
N PHE A 76 7.98 -8.63 -1.61
CA PHE A 76 6.63 -8.44 -1.11
C PHE A 76 5.64 -9.18 -2.04
N VAL A 77 4.47 -9.49 -1.50
CA VAL A 77 3.39 -10.08 -2.30
C VAL A 77 2.54 -8.95 -2.87
N TRP A 78 2.47 -8.88 -4.20
CA TRP A 78 1.77 -7.81 -4.90
C TRP A 78 0.47 -8.33 -5.52
N PRO A 79 -0.54 -7.45 -5.74
CA PRO A 79 -1.74 -7.87 -6.43
C PRO A 79 -1.41 -8.28 -7.86
N ARG A 80 -2.24 -9.14 -8.43
CA ARG A 80 -2.07 -9.61 -9.81
C ARG A 80 -2.53 -8.59 -10.85
N ALA A 81 -3.31 -7.60 -10.45
CA ALA A 81 -3.75 -6.54 -11.35
C ALA A 81 -2.55 -5.74 -11.84
N GLU A 82 -2.59 -5.31 -13.10
CA GLU A 82 -1.49 -4.58 -13.74
C GLU A 82 -1.75 -3.08 -13.85
N SER A 83 -2.99 -2.66 -13.59
CA SER A 83 -3.38 -1.25 -13.65
C SER A 83 -4.45 -0.95 -12.63
N GLY A 84 -4.68 0.34 -12.37
CA GLY A 84 -5.64 0.81 -11.40
C GLY A 84 -5.14 0.70 -9.97
N THR A 85 -6.09 0.53 -9.05
CA THR A 85 -5.80 0.44 -7.62
C THR A 85 -6.48 -0.77 -7.01
N VAL A 86 -5.87 -1.30 -5.96
CA VAL A 86 -6.45 -2.38 -5.16
C VAL A 86 -6.56 -1.88 -3.73
N SER A 87 -7.73 -2.07 -3.13
CA SER A 87 -7.98 -1.66 -1.74
C SER A 87 -7.44 -2.67 -0.75
N LEU A 88 -6.84 -2.18 0.33
CA LEU A 88 -6.36 -3.01 1.43
C LEU A 88 -7.03 -2.63 2.75
N THR A 89 -7.19 -3.61 3.62
CA THR A 89 -7.44 -3.35 5.04
C THR A 89 -6.13 -3.02 5.75
N ARG A 90 -6.23 -2.48 6.97
CA ARG A 90 -5.03 -2.22 7.79
C ARG A 90 -4.28 -3.52 8.12
N ALA A 91 -5.01 -4.59 8.38
CA ALA A 91 -4.42 -5.91 8.64
C ALA A 91 -3.67 -6.42 7.41
N GLN A 92 -4.24 -6.26 6.23
CA GLN A 92 -3.59 -6.65 4.97
C GLN A 92 -2.33 -5.81 4.72
N LEU A 93 -2.36 -4.51 5.01
CA LEU A 93 -1.16 -3.68 4.90
C LEU A 93 -0.05 -4.17 5.82
N SER A 94 -0.38 -4.51 7.06
CA SER A 94 0.60 -5.07 8.01
C SER A 94 1.23 -6.35 7.48
N MET A 95 0.42 -7.24 6.92
CA MET A 95 0.93 -8.48 6.30
C MET A 95 1.83 -8.18 5.10
N LEU A 96 1.39 -7.27 4.23
CA LEU A 96 2.21 -6.85 3.08
C LEU A 96 3.59 -6.38 3.53
N LEU A 97 3.65 -5.50 4.52
CA LEU A 97 4.90 -4.91 5.00
C LEU A 97 5.83 -5.93 5.66
N GLU A 98 5.29 -7.04 6.13
CA GLU A 98 6.07 -8.14 6.70
C GLU A 98 6.46 -9.19 5.67
N GLY A 99 6.06 -9.02 4.41
CA GLY A 99 6.34 -10.01 3.37
C GLY A 99 5.43 -11.23 3.43
N ILE A 100 4.30 -11.13 4.09
CA ILE A 100 3.32 -12.21 4.24
C ILE A 100 2.25 -12.07 3.15
N ASP A 101 1.79 -13.20 2.63
CA ASP A 101 0.72 -13.18 1.63
C ASP A 101 -0.58 -12.71 2.28
N TRP A 102 -0.99 -11.51 1.93
CA TRP A 102 -2.18 -10.83 2.43
C TRP A 102 -3.42 -11.08 1.56
N ARG A 103 -3.24 -11.66 0.38
CA ARG A 103 -4.31 -11.79 -0.62
C ARG A 103 -5.37 -12.81 -0.19
N GLN A 104 -4.97 -13.85 0.51
CA GLN A 104 -5.86 -14.91 0.98
C GLN A 104 -5.52 -15.29 2.42
N PRO A 105 -5.82 -14.40 3.39
CA PRO A 105 -5.53 -14.70 4.78
C PRO A 105 -6.37 -15.89 5.26
N VAL A 106 -5.74 -16.81 5.97
CA VAL A 106 -6.39 -17.99 6.53
C VAL A 106 -6.84 -17.67 7.95
N ARG A 107 -8.11 -17.85 8.23
CA ARG A 107 -8.64 -17.69 9.58
C ARG A 107 -8.34 -18.93 10.40
N THR A 108 -7.96 -18.75 11.65
CA THR A 108 -7.74 -19.87 12.57
C THR A 108 -9.07 -20.48 13.03
N THR A 109 -10.15 -19.70 12.98
CA THR A 109 -11.50 -20.15 13.31
C THR A 109 -12.42 -19.71 12.19
N LEU A 110 -13.23 -20.63 11.64
CA LEU A 110 -14.21 -20.29 10.62
C LEU A 110 -15.34 -19.48 11.26
N PRO A 111 -15.72 -18.43 10.63
CA PRO A 111 -16.87 -17.69 11.07
C PRO A 111 -18.10 -18.50 10.88
N GLN A 112 -18.79 -19.09 10.87
CA GLN A 112 -19.82 -19.89 10.58
C GLN A 112 -20.60 -20.02 10.83
N LEU A 113 -20.57 -20.47 10.48
CA LEU A 113 -21.16 -20.90 10.55
C LEU A 113 -21.70 -21.60 11.26
N SER A 114 -21.89 -21.59 11.76
CA SER A 114 -22.28 -22.12 12.37
C SER A 114 -23.04 -22.35 12.67
N VAL A 115 -23.23 -22.55 12.66
CA VAL A 115 -23.96 -22.68 12.80
C VAL A 115 -24.36 -22.82 12.93
#